data_51554d943cb105e21c6fd09085447858
#
_entry.id   51554d943cb105e21c6fd09085447858
#
_cell.length_a   1.000
_cell.length_b   1.000
_cell.length_c   1.000
_cell.angle_alpha   90.00
_cell.angle_beta   90.00
_cell.angle_gamma   90.00
#
_symmetry.space_group_name_H-M   'P 1'
#
loop_
_entity.id
_entity.type
_entity.pdbx_description
1 polymer ?
#
loop_
_entity_poly.entity_id
_entity_poly.type
_entity_poly.pdbx_seq_one_letter_code
_entity_poly.pdbx_strand_id
1 'polypeptide(L)'
;ISAEEKTSSAWENLLAQFGMDVSGNNPANVFQGESLVKLFSTRNLIEKALITPTILPSGDTAWLGEYFFKRSKADKLSEFKEFRFAKGDSGILIGYSSLQDSALWLAYRYILKEVMSVSRPDKKMTFIEVSCQDRNDTMAMVMAGKLIQTVSAFYTDNLTFKARKNLDVLQEELDSVKKELNRNMY
;
A
#
# COMPACT_ATOMS: atom_id res chain seq x y z
N ILE A 1 16.90 -28.62 11.99
CA ILE A 1 15.51 -28.62 11.48
C ILE A 1 14.73 -27.66 12.39
N SER A 2 14.26 -26.51 11.90
CA SER A 2 13.02 -25.89 12.37
C SER A 2 12.94 -24.38 12.63
N ALA A 3 13.93 -23.57 12.32
CA ALA A 3 13.75 -22.11 12.42
C ALA A 3 13.24 -21.48 11.09
N GLU A 4 13.59 -22.05 9.96
CA GLU A 4 13.19 -21.56 8.63
C GLU A 4 11.73 -21.83 8.27
N GLU A 5 11.17 -22.96 8.70
CA GLU A 5 9.75 -23.29 8.44
C GLU A 5 8.77 -22.37 9.17
N LYS A 6 9.14 -21.87 10.35
CA LYS A 6 8.23 -21.00 11.14
C LYS A 6 8.14 -19.58 10.64
N THR A 7 9.19 -19.05 10.04
CA THR A 7 9.17 -17.68 9.49
C THR A 7 8.48 -17.63 8.11
N SER A 8 8.63 -18.67 7.30
CA SER A 8 7.93 -18.77 6.01
C SER A 8 6.42 -18.89 6.22
N SER A 9 5.97 -19.71 7.16
CA SER A 9 4.55 -19.90 7.44
C SER A 9 3.85 -18.65 8.02
N ALA A 10 4.55 -17.86 8.83
CA ALA A 10 3.98 -16.61 9.37
C ALA A 10 3.77 -15.56 8.28
N TRP A 11 4.72 -15.45 7.35
CA TRP A 11 4.62 -14.56 6.21
C TRP A 11 3.57 -15.03 5.17
N GLU A 12 3.51 -16.33 4.92
CA GLU A 12 2.49 -16.95 4.06
C GLU A 12 1.09 -16.74 4.63
N ASN A 13 0.92 -16.88 5.95
CA ASN A 13 -0.34 -16.59 6.63
C ASN A 13 -0.73 -15.12 6.54
N LEU A 14 0.24 -14.21 6.61
CA LEU A 14 0.00 -12.78 6.48
C LEU A 14 -0.40 -12.42 5.04
N LEU A 15 0.24 -13.01 4.04
CA LEU A 15 -0.14 -12.84 2.63
C LEU A 15 -1.47 -13.53 2.31
N ALA A 16 -1.75 -14.70 2.90
CA ALA A 16 -3.03 -15.38 2.75
C ALA A 16 -4.18 -14.56 3.37
N GLN A 17 -3.94 -13.86 4.47
CA GLN A 17 -4.89 -12.93 5.08
C GLN A 17 -5.23 -11.74 4.16
N PHE A 18 -4.29 -11.36 3.29
CA PHE A 18 -4.51 -10.39 2.21
C PHE A 18 -5.09 -11.01 0.93
N GLY A 19 -5.45 -12.32 0.97
CA GLY A 19 -5.99 -13.03 -0.18
C GLY A 19 -4.96 -13.28 -1.30
N MET A 20 -3.69 -13.28 -0.98
CA MET A 20 -2.60 -13.54 -1.89
C MET A 20 -2.18 -15.01 -1.78
N ASP A 21 -2.41 -15.78 -2.84
CA ASP A 21 -1.98 -17.18 -2.92
C ASP A 21 -0.49 -17.26 -3.18
N VAL A 22 0.26 -17.76 -2.19
CA VAL A 22 1.73 -17.85 -2.20
C VAL A 22 2.23 -19.21 -2.67
N SER A 23 1.31 -20.12 -3.06
CA SER A 23 1.65 -21.50 -3.39
C SER A 23 2.48 -21.69 -4.69
N GLY A 24 2.77 -20.62 -5.41
CA GLY A 24 3.66 -20.66 -6.58
C GLY A 24 5.08 -20.20 -6.23
N ASN A 25 6.07 -21.01 -6.55
CA ASN A 25 7.51 -20.78 -6.34
C ASN A 25 8.08 -19.48 -6.97
N ASN A 26 7.24 -18.59 -7.49
CA ASN A 26 7.68 -17.36 -8.15
C ASN A 26 7.09 -16.13 -7.46
N PRO A 27 7.89 -15.29 -6.78
CA PRO A 27 7.42 -14.10 -6.07
C PRO A 27 6.73 -13.07 -6.99
N ALA A 28 6.96 -13.16 -8.30
CA ALA A 28 6.29 -12.32 -9.29
C ALA A 28 4.79 -12.67 -9.43
N ASN A 29 4.37 -13.88 -9.09
CA ASN A 29 2.97 -14.31 -9.25
C ASN A 29 2.03 -13.74 -8.18
N VAL A 30 2.55 -13.39 -7.01
CA VAL A 30 1.75 -12.84 -5.89
C VAL A 30 1.09 -11.50 -6.25
N PHE A 31 1.70 -10.76 -7.17
CA PHE A 31 1.22 -9.44 -7.60
C PHE A 31 0.65 -9.43 -9.03
N GLN A 32 0.27 -10.57 -9.56
CA GLN A 32 -0.32 -10.65 -10.90
C GLN A 32 -1.86 -10.69 -10.84
N GLY A 33 -2.47 -9.97 -11.75
CA GLY A 33 -3.90 -10.07 -12.03
C GLY A 33 -4.81 -9.61 -10.91
N GLU A 34 -5.64 -10.52 -10.40
CA GLU A 34 -6.68 -10.22 -9.39
C GLU A 34 -6.11 -9.78 -8.04
N SER A 35 -4.93 -10.26 -7.67
CA SER A 35 -4.27 -9.86 -6.42
C SER A 35 -3.90 -8.37 -6.43
N LEU A 36 -3.46 -7.84 -7.57
CA LEU A 36 -3.14 -6.43 -7.70
C LEU A 36 -4.42 -5.55 -7.70
N VAL A 37 -5.51 -6.02 -8.30
CA VAL A 37 -6.82 -5.33 -8.20
C VAL A 37 -7.28 -5.26 -6.74
N LYS A 38 -7.17 -6.36 -6.00
CA LYS A 38 -7.48 -6.40 -4.57
C LYS A 38 -6.58 -5.47 -3.75
N LEU A 39 -5.31 -5.36 -4.13
CA LEU A 39 -4.35 -4.48 -3.46
C LEU A 39 -4.80 -3.01 -3.53
N PHE A 40 -5.25 -2.54 -4.69
CA PHE A 40 -5.82 -1.19 -4.85
C PHE A 40 -7.05 -0.96 -3.98
N SER A 41 -7.81 -2.02 -3.68
CA SER A 41 -9.02 -1.95 -2.85
C SER A 41 -8.74 -2.13 -1.35
N THR A 42 -7.48 -2.27 -0.96
CA THR A 42 -7.11 -2.49 0.45
C THR A 42 -7.22 -1.19 1.26
N ARG A 43 -7.88 -1.28 2.42
CA ARG A 43 -8.08 -0.15 3.34
C ARG A 43 -6.77 0.57 3.66
N ASN A 44 -5.75 -0.17 4.05
CA ASN A 44 -4.45 0.39 4.44
C ASN A 44 -3.80 1.26 3.36
N LEU A 45 -3.90 0.88 2.09
CA LEU A 45 -3.28 1.63 1.01
C LEU A 45 -4.08 2.88 0.64
N ILE A 46 -5.41 2.80 0.67
CA ILE A 46 -6.27 3.96 0.45
C ILE A 46 -6.09 4.98 1.59
N GLU A 47 -6.09 4.52 2.83
CA GLU A 47 -5.83 5.39 3.99
C GLU A 47 -4.42 5.98 3.93
N LYS A 48 -3.40 5.18 3.59
CA LYS A 48 -2.03 5.68 3.40
C LYS A 48 -1.96 6.76 2.32
N ALA A 49 -2.70 6.62 1.23
CA ALA A 49 -2.79 7.66 0.20
C ALA A 49 -3.43 8.95 0.74
N LEU A 50 -4.51 8.83 1.52
CA LEU A 50 -5.22 9.97 2.12
C LEU A 50 -4.37 10.74 3.13
N ILE A 51 -3.57 10.04 3.92
CA ILE A 51 -2.69 10.65 4.94
C ILE A 51 -1.33 11.10 4.40
N THR A 52 -1.10 10.98 3.12
CA THR A 52 0.17 11.43 2.51
C THR A 52 0.01 12.83 1.93
N PRO A 53 0.97 13.74 2.18
CA PRO A 53 0.98 15.04 1.55
C PRO A 53 1.08 14.91 0.04
N THR A 54 0.35 15.76 -0.67
CA THR A 54 0.34 15.80 -2.12
C THR A 54 0.43 17.23 -2.61
N ILE A 55 1.04 17.41 -3.77
CA ILE A 55 1.12 18.71 -4.43
C ILE A 55 -0.12 18.84 -5.32
N LEU A 56 -0.91 19.86 -5.07
CA LEU A 56 -2.06 20.21 -5.89
C LEU A 56 -1.61 20.91 -7.18
N PRO A 57 -2.42 20.90 -8.25
CA PRO A 57 -2.11 21.64 -9.47
C PRO A 57 -1.94 23.16 -9.25
N SER A 58 -2.46 23.69 -8.13
CA SER A 58 -2.21 25.08 -7.73
C SER A 58 -0.79 25.33 -7.19
N GLY A 59 0.04 24.29 -7.05
CA GLY A 59 1.37 24.36 -6.42
C GLY A 59 1.35 24.23 -4.90
N ASP A 60 0.20 24.26 -4.26
CA ASP A 60 0.07 24.12 -2.82
C ASP A 60 0.26 22.67 -2.39
N THR A 61 0.87 22.46 -1.24
CA THR A 61 0.95 21.15 -0.61
C THR A 61 -0.19 20.98 0.39
N ALA A 62 -0.99 19.95 0.21
CA ALA A 62 -2.08 19.60 1.11
C ALA A 62 -2.10 18.10 1.40
N TRP A 63 -2.66 17.72 2.53
CA TRP A 63 -2.96 16.33 2.80
C TRP A 63 -4.16 15.91 1.95
N LEU A 64 -4.02 14.83 1.20
CA LEU A 64 -5.06 14.40 0.28
C LEU A 64 -6.40 14.17 0.99
N GLY A 65 -6.38 13.59 2.19
CA GLY A 65 -7.58 13.38 3.00
C GLY A 65 -8.24 14.69 3.43
N GLU A 66 -7.48 15.69 3.89
CA GLU A 66 -8.03 17.00 4.25
C GLU A 66 -8.68 17.70 3.04
N TYR A 67 -7.98 17.62 1.89
CA TYR A 67 -8.51 18.16 0.64
C TYR A 67 -9.78 17.43 0.20
N PHE A 68 -9.81 16.10 0.34
CA PHE A 68 -10.97 15.27 0.04
C PHE A 68 -12.17 15.62 0.92
N PHE A 69 -12.02 15.68 2.24
CA PHE A 69 -13.11 16.03 3.17
C PHE A 69 -13.65 17.43 2.92
N LYS A 70 -12.76 18.39 2.71
CA LYS A 70 -13.15 19.79 2.43
C LYS A 70 -14.01 19.92 1.18
N ARG A 71 -13.77 19.09 0.17
CA ARG A 71 -14.43 19.14 -1.14
C ARG A 71 -15.59 18.15 -1.30
N SER A 72 -15.63 17.11 -0.48
CA SER A 72 -16.68 16.11 -0.54
C SER A 72 -18.05 16.73 -0.25
N LYS A 73 -19.02 16.43 -1.10
CA LYS A 73 -20.42 16.83 -0.93
C LYS A 73 -21.30 15.70 -0.40
N ALA A 74 -20.71 14.56 -0.07
CA ALA A 74 -21.47 13.46 0.53
C ALA A 74 -21.90 13.85 1.96
N ASP A 75 -23.18 13.68 2.27
CA ASP A 75 -23.76 14.11 3.55
C ASP A 75 -22.98 13.56 4.75
N LYS A 76 -22.62 12.26 4.71
CA LYS A 76 -21.86 11.62 5.77
C LYS A 76 -20.42 12.10 5.92
N LEU A 77 -19.83 12.64 4.87
CA LEU A 77 -18.47 13.19 4.88
C LEU A 77 -18.47 14.71 5.17
N SER A 78 -19.63 15.35 5.06
CA SER A 78 -19.76 16.78 5.29
C SER A 78 -19.47 17.20 6.75
N GLU A 79 -19.65 16.29 7.70
CA GLU A 79 -19.32 16.48 9.12
C GLU A 79 -17.81 16.63 9.34
N PHE A 80 -16.99 16.11 8.42
CA PHE A 80 -15.53 16.14 8.52
C PHE A 80 -14.86 17.23 7.66
N LYS A 81 -15.61 18.23 7.17
CA LYS A 81 -15.05 19.30 6.32
C LYS A 81 -13.93 20.10 6.99
N GLU A 82 -13.98 20.23 8.29
CA GLU A 82 -12.96 20.91 9.09
C GLU A 82 -11.91 19.96 9.67
N PHE A 83 -11.97 18.71 9.25
CA PHE A 83 -11.03 17.70 9.68
C PHE A 83 -9.59 18.08 9.32
N ARG A 84 -8.69 17.92 10.28
CA ARG A 84 -7.25 18.12 10.13
C ARG A 84 -6.48 16.98 10.75
N PHE A 85 -5.40 16.61 10.11
CA PHE A 85 -4.46 15.66 10.69
C PHE A 85 -3.57 16.38 11.70
N ALA A 86 -3.38 15.77 12.88
CA ALA A 86 -2.40 16.26 13.85
C ALA A 86 -1.00 16.07 13.27
N LYS A 87 -0.26 17.16 13.10
CA LYS A 87 1.11 17.20 12.59
C LYS A 87 2.07 17.35 13.74
N GLY A 88 3.14 16.52 13.78
CA GLY A 88 4.31 16.80 14.59
C GLY A 88 5.15 17.92 13.98
N ASP A 89 6.13 18.42 14.73
CA ASP A 89 7.08 19.44 14.28
C ASP A 89 7.83 19.05 13.01
N SER A 90 7.97 17.75 12.77
CA SER A 90 8.57 17.17 11.55
C SER A 90 7.59 16.99 10.38
N GLY A 91 6.33 17.43 10.52
CA GLY A 91 5.28 17.19 9.51
C GLY A 91 4.80 15.73 9.42
N ILE A 92 5.24 14.87 10.33
CA ILE A 92 4.83 13.47 10.42
C ILE A 92 3.57 13.37 11.29
N LEU A 93 2.65 12.49 10.91
CA LEU A 93 1.46 12.17 11.71
C LEU A 93 1.84 11.58 13.07
N ILE A 94 1.30 12.16 14.15
CA ILE A 94 1.58 11.71 15.54
C ILE A 94 0.62 10.59 15.97
N GLY A 95 -0.15 10.03 15.08
CA GLY A 95 -1.15 9.00 15.39
C GLY A 95 -2.57 9.45 15.07
N TYR A 96 -3.51 8.55 15.25
CA TYR A 96 -4.92 8.80 14.96
C TYR A 96 -5.74 8.83 16.25
N SER A 97 -6.63 9.80 16.38
CA SER A 97 -7.72 9.70 17.31
C SER A 97 -8.78 8.73 16.76
N SER A 98 -9.61 8.19 17.65
CA SER A 98 -10.75 7.34 17.26
C SER A 98 -11.67 8.01 16.23
N LEU A 99 -11.81 9.32 16.31
CA LEU A 99 -12.61 10.12 15.39
C LEU A 99 -11.95 10.20 14.00
N GLN A 100 -10.62 10.29 13.96
CA GLN A 100 -9.86 10.30 12.72
C GLN A 100 -9.89 8.94 12.01
N ASP A 101 -9.81 7.84 12.77
CA ASP A 101 -9.95 6.50 12.21
C ASP A 101 -11.35 6.30 11.61
N SER A 102 -12.39 6.76 12.31
CA SER A 102 -13.77 6.71 11.81
C SER A 102 -13.97 7.53 10.54
N ALA A 103 -13.37 8.73 10.46
CA ALA A 103 -13.40 9.55 9.27
C ALA A 103 -12.70 8.88 8.09
N LEU A 104 -11.51 8.33 8.29
CA LEU A 104 -10.76 7.61 7.27
C LEU A 104 -11.51 6.36 6.79
N TRP A 105 -12.13 5.62 7.69
CA TRP A 105 -12.96 4.48 7.33
C TRP A 105 -14.17 4.86 6.46
N LEU A 106 -14.85 5.95 6.79
CA LEU A 106 -15.94 6.47 5.96
C LEU A 106 -15.46 6.93 4.59
N ALA A 107 -14.31 7.63 4.54
CA ALA A 107 -13.68 8.03 3.29
C ALA A 107 -13.30 6.82 2.43
N TYR A 108 -12.69 5.80 3.03
CA TYR A 108 -12.36 4.55 2.38
C TYR A 108 -13.60 3.90 1.73
N ARG A 109 -14.68 3.74 2.48
CA ARG A 109 -15.92 3.15 1.94
C ARG A 109 -16.52 3.97 0.81
N TYR A 110 -16.50 5.29 0.95
CA TYR A 110 -17.01 6.18 -0.08
C TYR A 110 -16.16 6.12 -1.35
N ILE A 111 -14.83 6.12 -1.21
CA ILE A 111 -13.91 6.03 -2.34
C ILE A 111 -14.13 4.74 -3.12
N LEU A 112 -14.22 3.58 -2.45
CA LEU A 112 -14.46 2.30 -3.10
C LEU A 112 -15.80 2.23 -3.82
N LYS A 113 -16.82 2.89 -3.30
CA LYS A 113 -18.17 2.78 -3.84
C LYS A 113 -18.47 3.77 -4.94
N GLU A 114 -17.99 5.01 -4.79
CA GLU A 114 -18.44 6.14 -5.60
C GLU A 114 -17.32 6.81 -6.41
N VAL A 115 -16.06 6.66 -5.98
CA VAL A 115 -14.96 7.44 -6.58
C VAL A 115 -14.04 6.58 -7.42
N MET A 116 -13.68 5.39 -6.94
CA MET A 116 -12.65 4.54 -7.55
C MET A 116 -13.25 3.28 -8.16
N SER A 117 -12.84 2.98 -9.38
CA SER A 117 -13.07 1.68 -10.01
C SER A 117 -11.73 1.10 -10.46
N VAL A 118 -11.48 -0.14 -10.12
CA VAL A 118 -10.29 -0.88 -10.54
C VAL A 118 -10.72 -2.14 -11.23
N SER A 119 -10.29 -2.30 -12.47
CA SER A 119 -10.66 -3.44 -13.29
C SER A 119 -9.47 -4.00 -14.07
N ARG A 120 -9.61 -5.23 -14.50
CA ARG A 120 -8.72 -5.87 -15.45
C ARG A 120 -9.53 -6.18 -16.70
N PRO A 121 -9.48 -5.30 -17.72
CA PRO A 121 -10.34 -5.44 -18.91
C PRO A 121 -10.09 -6.73 -19.67
N ASP A 122 -8.84 -7.18 -19.73
CA ASP A 122 -8.49 -8.44 -20.38
C ASP A 122 -7.67 -9.33 -19.43
N LYS A 123 -8.18 -10.54 -19.16
CA LYS A 123 -7.49 -11.54 -18.31
C LYS A 123 -6.17 -12.03 -18.89
N LYS A 124 -5.96 -11.89 -20.20
CA LYS A 124 -4.73 -12.28 -20.88
C LYS A 124 -3.63 -11.22 -20.80
N MET A 125 -4.01 -9.98 -20.55
CA MET A 125 -3.06 -8.87 -20.44
C MET A 125 -2.67 -8.59 -18.99
N THR A 126 -1.48 -8.07 -18.80
CA THR A 126 -0.93 -7.80 -17.46
C THR A 126 -1.28 -6.40 -16.93
N PHE A 127 -2.02 -5.58 -17.69
CA PHE A 127 -2.35 -4.24 -17.27
C PHE A 127 -3.65 -4.19 -16.45
N ILE A 128 -3.72 -3.20 -15.60
CA ILE A 128 -4.86 -2.90 -14.74
C ILE A 128 -5.30 -1.48 -15.05
N GLU A 129 -6.59 -1.31 -15.18
CA GLU A 129 -7.23 -0.01 -15.34
C GLU A 129 -7.70 0.50 -14.00
N VAL A 130 -7.22 1.68 -13.62
CA VAL A 130 -7.64 2.40 -12.42
C VAL A 130 -8.32 3.68 -12.87
N SER A 131 -9.61 3.78 -12.64
CA SER A 131 -10.38 4.99 -12.93
C SER A 131 -10.86 5.63 -11.63
N CYS A 132 -10.76 6.95 -11.57
CA CYS A 132 -11.30 7.74 -10.48
C CYS A 132 -12.30 8.77 -11.05
N GLN A 133 -13.47 8.84 -10.43
CA GLN A 133 -14.51 9.78 -10.79
C GLN A 133 -14.85 10.64 -9.57
N ASP A 134 -14.86 11.94 -9.76
CA ASP A 134 -15.31 12.91 -8.77
C ASP A 134 -15.95 14.10 -9.48
N ARG A 135 -16.78 14.87 -8.80
CA ARG A 135 -17.35 16.11 -9.34
C ARG A 135 -16.31 17.19 -9.59
N ASN A 136 -15.12 17.01 -9.05
CA ASN A 136 -13.97 17.88 -9.22
C ASN A 136 -12.87 17.13 -9.96
N ASP A 137 -12.61 17.50 -11.20
CA ASP A 137 -11.60 16.87 -12.07
C ASP A 137 -10.20 16.87 -11.44
N THR A 138 -9.84 17.97 -10.75
CA THR A 138 -8.59 18.07 -10.01
C THR A 138 -8.49 17.01 -8.93
N MET A 139 -9.58 16.77 -8.20
CA MET A 139 -9.63 15.76 -7.14
C MET A 139 -9.50 14.36 -7.72
N ALA A 140 -10.22 14.06 -8.80
CA ALA A 140 -10.14 12.77 -9.48
C ALA A 140 -8.72 12.47 -9.96
N MET A 141 -8.07 13.44 -10.60
CA MET A 141 -6.70 13.32 -11.11
C MET A 141 -5.69 13.11 -9.99
N VAL A 142 -5.75 13.92 -8.94
CA VAL A 142 -4.81 13.83 -7.80
C VAL A 142 -5.01 12.53 -7.02
N MET A 143 -6.26 12.09 -6.83
CA MET A 143 -6.58 10.83 -6.18
C MET A 143 -6.02 9.64 -6.96
N ALA A 144 -6.28 9.56 -8.27
CA ALA A 144 -5.76 8.50 -9.13
C ALA A 144 -4.23 8.43 -9.09
N GLY A 145 -3.56 9.56 -9.29
CA GLY A 145 -2.10 9.64 -9.25
C GLY A 145 -1.52 9.20 -7.91
N LYS A 146 -2.14 9.63 -6.80
CA LYS A 146 -1.67 9.29 -5.46
C LYS A 146 -1.89 7.83 -5.10
N LEU A 147 -3.01 7.25 -5.48
CA LEU A 147 -3.29 5.83 -5.30
C LEU A 147 -2.29 4.97 -6.07
N ILE A 148 -2.05 5.28 -7.35
CA ILE A 148 -1.06 4.57 -8.18
C ILE A 148 0.33 4.68 -7.54
N GLN A 149 0.74 5.88 -7.12
CA GLN A 149 2.03 6.10 -6.47
C GLN A 149 2.16 5.28 -5.18
N THR A 150 1.12 5.27 -4.34
CA THR A 150 1.14 4.55 -3.05
C THR A 150 1.21 3.05 -3.25
N VAL A 151 0.43 2.50 -4.20
CA VAL A 151 0.44 1.06 -4.52
C VAL A 151 1.77 0.66 -5.16
N SER A 152 2.31 1.48 -6.07
CA SER A 152 3.62 1.21 -6.71
C SER A 152 4.75 1.23 -5.70
N ALA A 153 4.76 2.20 -4.77
CA ALA A 153 5.75 2.23 -3.68
C ALA A 153 5.66 0.99 -2.80
N PHE A 154 4.46 0.62 -2.37
CA PHE A 154 4.23 -0.60 -1.59
C PHE A 154 4.72 -1.86 -2.32
N TYR A 155 4.43 -1.96 -3.61
CA TYR A 155 4.89 -3.06 -4.45
C TYR A 155 6.42 -3.14 -4.50
N THR A 156 7.07 -2.02 -4.79
CA THR A 156 8.54 -1.93 -4.89
C THR A 156 9.21 -2.24 -3.55
N ASP A 157 8.68 -1.70 -2.44
CA ASP A 157 9.20 -1.93 -1.10
C ASP A 157 9.15 -3.41 -0.73
N ASN A 158 8.04 -4.10 -1.04
CA ASN A 158 7.89 -5.52 -0.76
C ASN A 158 8.84 -6.39 -1.60
N LEU A 159 8.99 -6.10 -2.89
CA LEU A 159 9.94 -6.82 -3.74
C LEU A 159 11.38 -6.63 -3.26
N THR A 160 11.74 -5.39 -2.93
CA THR A 160 13.09 -5.05 -2.46
C THR A 160 13.39 -5.69 -1.10
N PHE A 161 12.42 -5.68 -0.19
CA PHE A 161 12.56 -6.33 1.11
C PHE A 161 12.84 -7.83 0.98
N LYS A 162 12.09 -8.53 0.12
CA LYS A 162 12.29 -9.97 -0.12
C LYS A 162 13.65 -10.25 -0.74
N ALA A 163 14.07 -9.44 -1.71
CA ALA A 163 15.38 -9.58 -2.35
C ALA A 163 16.53 -9.36 -1.34
N ARG A 164 16.43 -8.35 -0.48
CA ARG A 164 17.43 -8.08 0.58
C ARG A 164 17.50 -9.25 1.56
N LYS A 165 16.35 -9.74 2.04
CA LYS A 165 16.33 -10.88 2.95
C LYS A 165 16.99 -12.12 2.37
N ASN A 166 16.76 -12.41 1.09
CA ASN A 166 17.43 -13.53 0.41
C ASN A 166 18.93 -13.31 0.30
N LEU A 167 19.39 -12.08 0.05
CA LEU A 167 20.83 -11.76 0.03
C LEU A 167 21.46 -11.95 1.41
N ASP A 168 20.80 -11.51 2.48
CA ASP A 168 21.30 -11.67 3.84
C ASP A 168 21.49 -13.16 4.19
N VAL A 169 20.51 -14.02 3.85
CA VAL A 169 20.60 -15.46 4.07
C VAL A 169 21.78 -16.08 3.28
N LEU A 170 21.91 -15.74 2.01
CA LEU A 170 23.03 -16.24 1.18
C LEU A 170 24.38 -15.78 1.71
N GLN A 171 24.44 -14.58 2.27
CA GLN A 171 25.67 -14.04 2.84
C GLN A 171 26.07 -14.75 4.14
N GLU A 172 25.08 -15.07 5.01
CA GLU A 172 25.30 -15.89 6.19
C GLU A 172 25.76 -17.31 5.87
N GLU A 173 25.16 -17.95 4.86
CA GLU A 173 25.58 -19.27 4.36
C GLU A 173 27.02 -19.24 3.83
N LEU A 174 27.37 -18.23 3.05
CA LEU A 174 28.70 -18.04 2.48
C LEU A 174 29.75 -17.85 3.58
N ASP A 175 29.44 -17.08 4.60
CA ASP A 175 30.34 -16.87 5.75
C ASP A 175 30.49 -18.14 6.60
N SER A 176 29.42 -18.93 6.73
CA SER A 176 29.47 -20.25 7.41
C SER A 176 30.40 -21.21 6.66
N VAL A 177 30.24 -21.35 5.35
CA VAL A 177 31.07 -22.20 4.49
C VAL A 177 32.54 -21.77 4.53
N LYS A 178 32.81 -20.46 4.48
CA LYS A 178 34.18 -19.94 4.63
C LYS A 178 34.83 -20.29 5.96
N LYS A 179 34.06 -20.21 7.07
CA LYS A 179 34.55 -20.62 8.40
C LYS A 179 34.86 -22.10 8.47
N GLU A 180 34.01 -22.95 7.90
CA GLU A 180 34.26 -24.40 7.85
C GLU A 180 35.46 -24.74 6.97
N LEU A 181 35.60 -24.10 5.83
CA LEU A 181 36.75 -24.29 4.96
C LEU A 181 38.07 -23.93 5.67
N ASN A 182 38.09 -22.77 6.31
CA ASN A 182 39.28 -22.34 7.06
C ASN A 182 39.59 -23.27 8.24
N ARG A 183 38.57 -23.84 8.90
CA ARG A 183 38.78 -24.80 10.00
C ARG A 183 39.31 -26.15 9.54
N ASN A 184 39.00 -26.57 8.30
CA ASN A 184 39.43 -27.84 7.74
C ASN A 184 40.80 -27.77 7.01
N MET A 185 41.34 -26.55 6.82
CA MET A 185 42.66 -26.33 6.22
C MET A 185 43.81 -26.21 7.22
N TYR A 186 43.51 -26.19 8.53
CA TYR A 186 44.48 -26.18 9.62
C TYR A 186 44.26 -27.38 10.56
#